data_e2f7a92c5cddb953ab785e53d7bc6ce3
#
_entry.id   e2f7a92c5cddb953ab785e53d7bc6ce3
#
_cell.length_a   1.000
_cell.length_b   1.000
_cell.length_c   1.000
_cell.angle_alpha   90.00
_cell.angle_beta   90.00
_cell.angle_gamma   90.00
#
_symmetry.space_group_name_H-M   'P 1'
#
loop_
_entity.id
_entity.type
_entity.pdbx_description
1 polymer ?
#
loop_
_entity_poly.entity_id
_entity_poly.type
_entity_poly.pdbx_seq_one_letter_code
_entity_poly.pdbx_strand_id
1 'polypeptide(L)'
;EYLCQKYGISIPAEKGVLGRLEEPSPQELEDSFLRYAGDVTASRAENTAYHLSGTPEKDGYKNLITMMVPVDRVRACARQHGVSVTELLGAAMMQAIADLQAEKVPRRSRRKPVKVLLPVNLRNLFPSRSLRNFASYITPEIDPRTGDYTFSEICAAVHHRMGLENNTHTLRAKFAANVASEKSPVLKVMPLFIKNIAMKAVFNAVGERKSCLCLSNLGAVELPEVMAPYVRRLTTAAWCPGTAPCISTASAASRSRSWSCIFTGSCSGWVCL
;
A
#
# COMPACT_ATOMS: atom_id res chain seq x y z
N GLU A 1 -23.12 7.65 -10.39
CA GLU A 1 -24.36 8.40 -10.09
C GLU A 1 -24.28 9.87 -10.53
N TYR A 2 -23.28 10.63 -10.07
CA TYR A 2 -23.13 12.05 -10.45
C TYR A 2 -23.11 12.26 -11.98
N LEU A 3 -22.34 11.43 -12.70
CA LEU A 3 -22.28 11.52 -14.17
C LEU A 3 -23.61 11.10 -14.81
N CYS A 4 -24.29 10.09 -14.26
CA CYS A 4 -25.60 9.67 -14.72
C CYS A 4 -26.62 10.81 -14.57
N GLN A 5 -26.65 11.45 -13.41
CA GLN A 5 -27.58 12.57 -13.16
C GLN A 5 -27.26 13.80 -14.02
N LYS A 6 -25.96 14.14 -14.14
CA LYS A 6 -25.52 15.34 -14.84
C LYS A 6 -25.65 15.24 -16.37
N TYR A 7 -25.36 14.08 -16.92
CA TYR A 7 -25.28 13.88 -18.39
C TYR A 7 -26.33 12.93 -18.94
N GLY A 8 -27.24 12.42 -18.12
CA GLY A 8 -28.31 11.50 -18.54
C GLY A 8 -27.81 10.16 -19.08
N ILE A 9 -26.59 9.74 -18.68
CA ILE A 9 -26.02 8.46 -19.13
C ILE A 9 -26.46 7.31 -18.22
N SER A 10 -26.69 6.15 -18.80
CA SER A 10 -26.94 4.92 -18.07
C SER A 10 -25.65 4.09 -18.02
N ILE A 11 -25.23 3.71 -16.84
CA ILE A 11 -24.06 2.88 -16.63
C ILE A 11 -24.54 1.46 -16.29
N PRO A 12 -24.13 0.43 -17.06
CA PRO A 12 -24.50 -0.93 -16.75
C PRO A 12 -23.94 -1.36 -15.39
N ALA A 13 -24.68 -2.25 -14.71
CA ALA A 13 -24.21 -2.83 -13.47
C ALA A 13 -22.90 -3.62 -13.71
N GLU A 14 -21.86 -3.31 -12.97
CA GLU A 14 -20.59 -4.02 -13.04
C GLU A 14 -20.44 -4.99 -11.86
N LYS A 15 -19.84 -6.14 -12.13
CA LYS A 15 -19.58 -7.16 -11.12
C LYS A 15 -18.62 -6.61 -10.05
N GLY A 16 -19.04 -6.70 -8.80
CA GLY A 16 -18.24 -6.20 -7.65
C GLY A 16 -18.44 -4.74 -7.32
N VAL A 17 -19.36 -4.06 -8.00
CA VAL A 17 -19.81 -2.71 -7.68
C VAL A 17 -21.24 -2.77 -7.18
N LEU A 18 -21.46 -2.45 -5.92
CA LEU A 18 -22.78 -2.44 -5.31
C LEU A 18 -23.56 -1.19 -5.73
N GLY A 19 -24.78 -1.35 -6.18
CA GLY A 19 -25.70 -0.25 -6.44
C GLY A 19 -26.12 0.43 -5.14
N ARG A 20 -26.47 1.73 -5.19
CA ARG A 20 -26.82 2.50 -4.00
C ARG A 20 -28.00 1.93 -3.19
N LEU A 21 -28.95 1.31 -3.88
CA LEU A 21 -30.16 0.74 -3.28
C LEU A 21 -30.14 -0.78 -3.24
N GLU A 22 -29.02 -1.38 -3.63
CA GLU A 22 -28.84 -2.83 -3.65
C GLU A 22 -28.33 -3.30 -2.29
N GLU A 23 -29.01 -4.29 -1.71
CA GLU A 23 -28.55 -4.93 -0.50
C GLU A 23 -27.43 -5.93 -0.81
N PRO A 24 -26.30 -5.87 -0.08
CA PRO A 24 -25.20 -6.79 -0.30
C PRO A 24 -25.61 -8.24 0.03
N SER A 25 -25.22 -9.16 -0.78
CA SER A 25 -25.42 -10.59 -0.53
C SER A 25 -24.60 -11.06 0.69
N PRO A 26 -25.00 -12.16 1.36
CA PRO A 26 -24.21 -12.73 2.46
C PRO A 26 -22.76 -13.03 2.10
N GLN A 27 -22.46 -13.39 0.85
CA GLN A 27 -21.10 -13.63 0.38
C GLN A 27 -20.27 -12.35 0.26
N GLU A 28 -20.91 -11.22 -0.01
CA GLU A 28 -20.26 -9.91 -0.09
C GLU A 28 -19.98 -9.34 1.30
N LEU A 29 -20.76 -9.75 2.31
CA LEU A 29 -20.55 -9.39 3.71
C LEU A 29 -19.60 -10.32 4.46
N GLU A 30 -19.21 -11.46 3.86
CA GLU A 30 -18.36 -12.47 4.47
C GLU A 30 -16.98 -11.89 4.84
N ASP A 31 -16.45 -12.29 6.00
CA ASP A 31 -15.07 -12.04 6.37
C ASP A 31 -14.16 -13.14 5.80
N SER A 32 -13.50 -12.82 4.68
CA SER A 32 -12.63 -13.75 3.99
C SER A 32 -11.37 -14.13 4.79
N PHE A 33 -10.92 -13.29 5.73
CA PHE A 33 -9.82 -13.67 6.61
C PHE A 33 -10.19 -14.85 7.51
N LEU A 34 -11.40 -14.84 8.06
CA LEU A 34 -11.90 -15.96 8.89
C LEU A 34 -12.06 -17.25 8.08
N ARG A 35 -12.50 -17.12 6.82
CA ARG A 35 -12.69 -18.27 5.93
C ARG A 35 -11.39 -18.97 5.55
N TYR A 36 -10.33 -18.20 5.25
CA TYR A 36 -9.07 -18.71 4.74
C TYR A 36 -7.96 -18.85 5.80
N ALA A 37 -8.18 -18.40 7.02
CA ALA A 37 -7.22 -18.60 8.10
C ALA A 37 -6.95 -20.08 8.35
N GLY A 38 -5.68 -20.46 8.39
CA GLY A 38 -5.22 -21.78 8.78
C GLY A 38 -4.69 -21.80 10.22
N ASP A 39 -4.22 -22.96 10.65
CA ASP A 39 -3.67 -23.14 12.01
C ASP A 39 -2.20 -22.71 12.10
N VAL A 40 -1.51 -22.65 10.96
CA VAL A 40 -0.10 -22.24 10.90
C VAL A 40 -0.01 -20.72 10.91
N THR A 41 0.74 -20.18 11.86
CA THR A 41 0.97 -18.73 11.99
C THR A 41 2.44 -18.37 11.74
N ALA A 42 2.68 -17.28 11.05
CA ALA A 42 4.03 -16.73 10.85
C ALA A 42 4.43 -15.81 12.01
N SER A 43 5.72 -15.75 12.30
CA SER A 43 6.27 -14.77 13.23
C SER A 43 6.00 -13.35 12.72
N ARG A 44 5.67 -12.44 13.65
CA ARG A 44 5.49 -11.01 13.38
C ARG A 44 6.73 -10.18 13.70
N ALA A 45 7.82 -10.83 14.12
CA ALA A 45 9.07 -10.14 14.42
C ALA A 45 9.66 -9.57 13.12
N GLU A 46 9.75 -8.26 13.06
CA GLU A 46 10.35 -7.52 11.95
C GLU A 46 11.36 -6.50 12.51
N ASN A 47 12.44 -6.29 11.78
CA ASN A 47 13.39 -5.25 12.11
C ASN A 47 12.74 -3.87 12.07
N THR A 48 13.15 -2.98 12.96
CA THR A 48 12.67 -1.60 12.96
C THR A 48 13.19 -0.85 11.74
N ALA A 49 12.29 -0.33 10.93
CA ALA A 49 12.61 0.47 9.76
C ALA A 49 13.11 1.88 10.13
N TYR A 50 13.78 2.53 9.19
CA TYR A 50 14.08 3.95 9.29
C TYR A 50 12.78 4.75 9.30
N HIS A 51 12.65 5.67 10.24
CA HIS A 51 11.48 6.53 10.35
C HIS A 51 11.78 7.90 9.74
N LEU A 52 10.99 8.28 8.74
CA LEU A 52 11.07 9.61 8.16
C LEU A 52 10.55 10.63 9.17
N SER A 53 11.40 11.55 9.56
CA SER A 53 11.05 12.65 10.46
C SER A 53 10.94 13.95 9.69
N GLY A 54 10.03 14.81 10.10
CA GLY A 54 9.83 16.14 9.55
C GLY A 54 9.00 16.99 10.50
N THR A 55 8.85 18.26 10.18
CA THR A 55 8.01 19.18 10.93
C THR A 55 6.57 19.05 10.40
N PRO A 56 5.58 18.74 11.25
CA PRO A 56 4.20 18.70 10.82
C PRO A 56 3.73 20.10 10.37
N GLU A 57 2.89 20.12 9.35
CA GLU A 57 2.21 21.36 8.96
C GLU A 57 1.27 21.85 10.06
N LYS A 58 1.08 23.17 10.11
CA LYS A 58 0.17 23.80 11.05
C LYS A 58 -1.27 23.33 10.76
N ASP A 59 -2.08 23.29 11.80
CA ASP A 59 -3.52 23.02 11.72
C ASP A 59 -3.91 21.68 11.07
N GLY A 60 -2.99 20.69 11.07
CA GLY A 60 -3.25 19.37 10.48
C GLY A 60 -3.34 19.37 8.95
N TYR A 61 -2.88 20.42 8.29
CA TYR A 61 -2.82 20.52 6.84
C TYR A 61 -2.04 19.35 6.23
N LYS A 62 -2.48 18.87 5.07
CA LYS A 62 -1.84 17.79 4.32
C LYS A 62 -1.35 18.32 2.98
N ASN A 63 -0.04 18.26 2.75
CA ASN A 63 0.52 18.53 1.45
C ASN A 63 0.25 17.37 0.50
N LEU A 64 -0.32 17.68 -0.66
CA LEU A 64 -0.60 16.73 -1.72
C LEU A 64 0.24 17.09 -2.94
N ILE A 65 1.19 16.22 -3.30
CA ILE A 65 2.01 16.39 -4.50
C ILE A 65 1.53 15.40 -5.55
N THR A 66 1.14 15.91 -6.71
CA THR A 66 0.73 15.08 -7.85
C THR A 66 1.79 15.16 -8.93
N MET A 67 2.34 14.01 -9.30
CA MET A 67 3.29 13.87 -10.39
C MET A 67 2.69 13.01 -11.49
N MET A 68 2.87 13.40 -12.75
CA MET A 68 2.39 12.67 -13.92
C MET A 68 3.57 12.19 -14.73
N VAL A 69 3.63 10.89 -14.97
CA VAL A 69 4.71 10.25 -15.75
C VAL A 69 4.09 9.40 -16.86
N PRO A 70 4.63 9.43 -18.11
CA PRO A 70 4.16 8.57 -19.18
C PRO A 70 4.30 7.07 -18.82
N VAL A 71 3.20 6.33 -18.91
CA VAL A 71 3.13 4.90 -18.53
C VAL A 71 4.14 4.07 -19.33
N ASP A 72 4.29 4.36 -20.62
CA ASP A 72 5.16 3.57 -21.48
C ASP A 72 6.64 3.70 -21.07
N ARG A 73 7.07 4.87 -20.60
CA ARG A 73 8.42 5.09 -20.06
C ARG A 73 8.65 4.29 -18.77
N VAL A 74 7.68 4.33 -17.85
CA VAL A 74 7.77 3.57 -16.60
C VAL A 74 7.81 2.06 -16.88
N ARG A 75 6.97 1.58 -17.80
CA ARG A 75 6.97 0.16 -18.22
C ARG A 75 8.28 -0.24 -18.92
N ALA A 76 8.82 0.63 -19.75
CA ALA A 76 10.11 0.38 -20.40
C ALA A 76 11.24 0.26 -19.36
N CYS A 77 11.30 1.18 -18.40
CA CYS A 77 12.26 1.15 -17.31
C CYS A 77 12.11 -0.12 -16.45
N ALA A 78 10.88 -0.50 -16.09
CA ALA A 78 10.61 -1.72 -15.34
C ALA A 78 11.12 -2.97 -16.08
N ARG A 79 10.87 -3.05 -17.38
CA ARG A 79 11.39 -4.15 -18.22
C ARG A 79 12.90 -4.20 -18.30
N GLN A 80 13.59 -3.04 -18.36
CA GLN A 80 15.06 -2.98 -18.35
C GLN A 80 15.67 -3.59 -17.08
N HIS A 81 14.98 -3.44 -15.95
CA HIS A 81 15.41 -4.02 -14.66
C HIS A 81 14.79 -5.40 -14.38
N GLY A 82 13.97 -5.95 -15.29
CA GLY A 82 13.32 -7.25 -15.11
C GLY A 82 12.29 -7.30 -13.97
N VAL A 83 11.65 -6.15 -13.65
CA VAL A 83 10.72 -6.02 -12.53
C VAL A 83 9.37 -5.49 -12.97
N SER A 84 8.36 -5.65 -12.13
CA SER A 84 7.05 -5.02 -12.33
C SER A 84 7.11 -3.52 -12.03
N VAL A 85 6.10 -2.78 -12.50
CA VAL A 85 5.99 -1.34 -12.22
C VAL A 85 5.92 -1.05 -10.72
N THR A 86 5.20 -1.87 -9.96
CA THR A 86 5.11 -1.72 -8.50
C THR A 86 6.47 -1.91 -7.83
N GLU A 87 7.22 -2.91 -8.26
CA GLU A 87 8.56 -3.19 -7.75
C GLU A 87 9.53 -2.07 -8.11
N LEU A 88 9.48 -1.56 -9.35
CA LEU A 88 10.29 -0.42 -9.80
C LEU A 88 10.03 0.81 -8.92
N LEU A 89 8.77 1.17 -8.73
CA LEU A 89 8.39 2.33 -7.91
C LEU A 89 8.79 2.12 -6.45
N GLY A 90 8.61 0.90 -5.92
CA GLY A 90 9.09 0.55 -4.58
C GLY A 90 10.60 0.71 -4.45
N ALA A 91 11.36 0.23 -5.43
CA ALA A 91 12.82 0.38 -5.47
C ALA A 91 13.26 1.85 -5.55
N ALA A 92 12.62 2.66 -6.39
CA ALA A 92 12.91 4.09 -6.50
C ALA A 92 12.67 4.82 -5.18
N MET A 93 11.62 4.48 -4.47
CA MET A 93 11.34 5.04 -3.15
C MET A 93 12.36 4.60 -2.10
N MET A 94 12.76 3.33 -2.13
CA MET A 94 13.80 2.82 -1.22
C MET A 94 15.13 3.53 -1.46
N GLN A 95 15.51 3.77 -2.72
CA GLN A 95 16.71 4.53 -3.07
C GLN A 95 16.63 5.95 -2.48
N ALA A 96 15.54 6.67 -2.76
CA ALA A 96 15.36 8.04 -2.28
C ALA A 96 15.40 8.14 -0.73
N ILE A 97 14.83 7.16 -0.03
CA ILE A 97 14.88 7.10 1.44
C ILE A 97 16.31 6.78 1.93
N ALA A 98 17.02 5.89 1.24
CA ALA A 98 18.39 5.55 1.59
C ALA A 98 19.32 6.76 1.44
N ASP A 99 19.16 7.53 0.35
CA ASP A 99 19.91 8.75 0.08
C ASP A 99 19.61 9.81 1.15
N LEU A 100 18.32 10.05 1.44
CA LEU A 100 17.90 10.96 2.49
C LEU A 100 18.43 10.54 3.87
N GLN A 101 18.44 9.24 4.15
CA GLN A 101 19.01 8.73 5.40
C GLN A 101 20.53 8.92 5.44
N ALA A 102 21.22 8.78 4.31
CA ALA A 102 22.66 8.98 4.23
C ALA A 102 23.06 10.41 4.56
N GLU A 103 22.26 11.41 4.12
CA GLU A 103 22.45 12.81 4.44
C GLU A 103 22.19 13.09 5.93
N LYS A 104 21.08 12.59 6.47
CA LYS A 104 20.67 12.86 7.87
C LYS A 104 21.43 12.02 8.90
N VAL A 105 21.95 10.87 8.51
CA VAL A 105 22.69 9.93 9.36
C VAL A 105 24.00 9.54 8.68
N PRO A 106 25.03 10.40 8.72
CA PRO A 106 26.31 10.16 8.05
C PRO A 106 26.99 8.87 8.52
N ARG A 107 26.91 8.57 9.83
CA ARG A 107 27.54 7.37 10.39
C ARG A 107 26.75 6.11 10.02
N ARG A 108 27.28 5.29 9.10
CA ARG A 108 26.64 4.08 8.54
C ARG A 108 26.14 3.11 9.62
N SER A 109 26.92 2.87 10.69
CA SER A 109 26.53 1.95 11.77
C SER A 109 25.27 2.37 12.56
N ARG A 110 24.85 3.64 12.44
CA ARG A 110 23.63 4.17 13.07
C ARG A 110 22.42 4.17 12.13
N ARG A 111 22.62 3.84 10.86
CA ARG A 111 21.52 3.74 9.90
C ARG A 111 20.60 2.58 10.24
N LYS A 112 19.39 2.62 9.76
CA LYS A 112 18.37 1.58 9.95
C LYS A 112 17.96 1.02 8.60
N PRO A 113 17.41 -0.21 8.56
CA PRO A 113 16.84 -0.76 7.34
C PRO A 113 15.83 0.16 6.69
N VAL A 114 15.87 0.27 5.38
CA VAL A 114 14.87 0.97 4.58
C VAL A 114 13.86 -0.05 4.09
N LYS A 115 12.60 0.18 4.40
CA LYS A 115 11.49 -0.72 4.10
C LYS A 115 10.34 0.03 3.45
N VAL A 116 9.77 -0.55 2.40
CA VAL A 116 8.56 -0.05 1.76
C VAL A 116 7.46 -1.08 1.92
N LEU A 117 6.28 -0.66 2.39
CA LEU A 117 5.12 -1.53 2.50
C LEU A 117 4.37 -1.54 1.16
N LEU A 118 4.26 -2.72 0.57
CA LEU A 118 3.53 -2.96 -0.68
C LEU A 118 2.26 -3.76 -0.37
N PRO A 119 1.07 -3.18 -0.45
CA PRO A 119 -0.18 -3.90 -0.29
C PRO A 119 -0.38 -4.94 -1.40
N VAL A 120 -0.91 -6.10 -1.02
CA VAL A 120 -1.23 -7.20 -1.93
C VAL A 120 -2.72 -7.52 -1.83
N ASN A 121 -3.41 -7.52 -2.97
CA ASN A 121 -4.80 -7.94 -3.04
C ASN A 121 -4.88 -9.46 -2.91
N LEU A 122 -5.37 -9.95 -1.78
CA LEU A 122 -5.48 -11.38 -1.50
C LEU A 122 -6.49 -12.10 -2.40
N ARG A 123 -7.42 -11.38 -3.03
CA ARG A 123 -8.40 -11.98 -3.96
C ARG A 123 -7.76 -12.64 -5.18
N ASN A 124 -6.54 -12.23 -5.53
CA ASN A 124 -5.78 -12.86 -6.61
C ASN A 124 -5.30 -14.28 -6.25
N LEU A 125 -5.15 -14.58 -4.95
CA LEU A 125 -4.66 -15.86 -4.43
C LEU A 125 -5.76 -16.67 -3.73
N PHE A 126 -6.75 -15.99 -3.16
CA PHE A 126 -7.85 -16.56 -2.39
C PHE A 126 -9.17 -16.02 -2.96
N PRO A 127 -9.86 -16.78 -3.82
CA PRO A 127 -11.11 -16.34 -4.44
C PRO A 127 -12.15 -15.88 -3.40
N SER A 128 -12.58 -14.64 -3.50
CA SER A 128 -13.57 -14.06 -2.60
C SER A 128 -14.46 -13.05 -3.33
N ARG A 129 -15.74 -13.04 -3.00
CA ARG A 129 -16.73 -12.06 -3.45
C ARG A 129 -16.97 -10.97 -2.40
N SER A 130 -16.34 -11.06 -1.24
CA SER A 130 -16.49 -10.10 -0.15
C SER A 130 -16.15 -8.69 -0.60
N LEU A 131 -16.98 -7.72 -0.25
CA LEU A 131 -16.72 -6.28 -0.41
C LEU A 131 -15.89 -5.71 0.76
N ARG A 132 -15.64 -6.52 1.80
CA ARG A 132 -14.77 -6.14 2.91
C ARG A 132 -13.31 -6.06 2.49
N ASN A 133 -12.51 -5.35 3.26
CA ASN A 133 -11.07 -5.30 3.05
C ASN A 133 -10.48 -6.72 3.14
N PHE A 134 -9.86 -7.17 2.04
CA PHE A 134 -9.16 -8.45 1.98
C PHE A 134 -7.82 -8.24 1.29
N ALA A 135 -6.93 -7.55 1.99
CA ALA A 135 -5.58 -7.23 1.53
C ALA A 135 -4.56 -7.56 2.62
N SER A 136 -3.39 -7.98 2.21
CA SER A 136 -2.20 -8.14 3.05
C SER A 136 -1.11 -7.19 2.56
N TYR A 137 0.11 -7.35 3.06
CA TYR A 137 1.24 -6.55 2.64
C TYR A 137 2.53 -7.37 2.64
N ILE A 138 3.47 -6.93 1.81
CA ILE A 138 4.85 -7.40 1.78
C ILE A 138 5.74 -6.19 2.03
N THR A 139 6.81 -6.37 2.78
CA THR A 139 7.75 -5.32 3.16
C THR A 139 9.16 -5.66 2.66
N PRO A 140 9.49 -5.39 1.37
CA PRO A 140 10.87 -5.44 0.92
C PRO A 140 11.75 -4.53 1.77
N GLU A 141 12.99 -4.97 2.02
CA GLU A 141 13.95 -4.19 2.80
C GLU A 141 15.35 -4.23 2.19
N ILE A 142 16.09 -3.13 2.37
CA ILE A 142 17.54 -3.07 2.23
C ILE A 142 18.14 -2.55 3.52
N ASP A 143 19.36 -2.97 3.83
CA ASP A 143 20.08 -2.53 5.03
C ASP A 143 21.30 -1.68 4.65
N PRO A 144 21.21 -0.34 4.70
CA PRO A 144 22.33 0.54 4.34
C PRO A 144 23.56 0.39 5.24
N ARG A 145 23.49 -0.41 6.29
CA ARG A 145 24.66 -0.72 7.16
C ARG A 145 25.61 -1.69 6.48
N THR A 146 25.10 -2.55 5.61
CA THR A 146 25.88 -3.59 4.94
C THR A 146 26.65 -3.08 3.73
N GLY A 147 26.25 -1.95 3.14
CA GLY A 147 26.89 -1.36 1.97
C GLY A 147 25.99 -0.33 1.30
N ASP A 148 26.51 0.26 0.23
CA ASP A 148 25.73 1.08 -0.68
C ASP A 148 25.16 0.17 -1.76
N TYR A 149 23.91 0.37 -2.10
CA TYR A 149 23.21 -0.42 -3.11
C TYR A 149 23.07 0.38 -4.40
N THR A 150 23.33 -0.24 -5.51
CA THR A 150 22.96 0.27 -6.83
C THR A 150 21.44 0.14 -7.00
N PHE A 151 20.85 0.96 -7.86
CA PHE A 151 19.42 0.87 -8.15
C PHE A 151 18.99 -0.52 -8.64
N SER A 152 19.82 -1.18 -9.47
CA SER A 152 19.54 -2.54 -9.94
C SER A 152 19.52 -3.58 -8.80
N GLU A 153 20.43 -3.45 -7.82
CA GLU A 153 20.43 -4.32 -6.64
C GLU A 153 19.19 -4.11 -5.78
N ILE A 154 18.72 -2.86 -5.63
CA ILE A 154 17.47 -2.56 -4.93
C ILE A 154 16.28 -3.18 -5.68
N CYS A 155 16.21 -3.03 -7.00
CA CYS A 155 15.18 -3.68 -7.82
C CYS A 155 15.17 -5.19 -7.62
N ALA A 156 16.35 -5.83 -7.66
CA ALA A 156 16.49 -7.26 -7.44
C ALA A 156 16.04 -7.67 -6.03
N ALA A 157 16.41 -6.92 -5.00
CA ALA A 157 16.00 -7.18 -3.61
C ALA A 157 14.47 -7.12 -3.45
N VAL A 158 13.83 -6.10 -4.04
CA VAL A 158 12.37 -5.95 -4.04
C VAL A 158 11.71 -7.12 -4.77
N HIS A 159 12.20 -7.45 -5.97
CA HIS A 159 11.67 -8.54 -6.79
C HIS A 159 11.75 -9.90 -6.08
N HIS A 160 12.91 -10.23 -5.53
CA HIS A 160 13.10 -11.50 -4.80
C HIS A 160 12.20 -11.57 -3.57
N ARG A 161 12.07 -10.48 -2.81
CA ARG A 161 11.20 -10.45 -1.64
C ARG A 161 9.73 -10.63 -2.02
N MET A 162 9.29 -9.97 -3.09
CA MET A 162 7.94 -10.14 -3.63
C MET A 162 7.70 -11.58 -4.08
N GLY A 163 8.62 -12.18 -4.80
CA GLY A 163 8.52 -13.57 -5.25
C GLY A 163 8.45 -14.59 -4.09
N LEU A 164 9.25 -14.38 -3.05
CA LEU A 164 9.28 -15.26 -1.87
C LEU A 164 8.01 -15.16 -1.01
N GLU A 165 7.42 -13.98 -0.87
CA GLU A 165 6.32 -13.76 0.06
C GLU A 165 4.94 -13.73 -0.59
N ASN A 166 4.86 -13.43 -1.90
CA ASN A 166 3.59 -13.35 -2.62
C ASN A 166 3.07 -14.73 -3.04
N ASN A 167 2.85 -15.59 -2.07
CA ASN A 167 2.29 -16.92 -2.27
C ASN A 167 1.25 -17.25 -1.20
N THR A 168 0.40 -18.24 -1.50
CA THR A 168 -0.72 -18.63 -0.63
C THR A 168 -0.30 -19.10 0.75
N HIS A 169 0.82 -19.82 0.86
CA HIS A 169 1.29 -20.36 2.15
C HIS A 169 1.75 -19.25 3.09
N THR A 170 2.66 -18.38 2.60
CA THR A 170 3.23 -17.31 3.40
C THR A 170 2.18 -16.28 3.80
N LEU A 171 1.34 -15.84 2.85
CA LEU A 171 0.30 -14.85 3.13
C LEU A 171 -0.78 -15.40 4.04
N ARG A 172 -1.18 -16.68 3.87
CA ARG A 172 -2.11 -17.35 4.79
C ARG A 172 -1.56 -17.36 6.21
N ALA A 173 -0.33 -17.77 6.41
CA ALA A 173 0.31 -17.80 7.74
C ALA A 173 0.40 -16.40 8.37
N LYS A 174 0.67 -15.37 7.58
CA LYS A 174 0.70 -13.97 8.05
C LYS A 174 -0.67 -13.51 8.57
N PHE A 175 -1.74 -13.67 7.79
CA PHE A 175 -3.04 -13.21 8.25
C PHE A 175 -3.69 -14.16 9.28
N ALA A 176 -3.35 -15.47 9.28
CA ALA A 176 -3.79 -16.39 10.33
C ALA A 176 -3.32 -15.95 11.71
N ALA A 177 -2.10 -15.38 11.82
CA ALA A 177 -1.60 -14.79 13.06
C ALA A 177 -2.46 -13.61 13.55
N ASN A 178 -3.03 -12.81 12.62
CA ASN A 178 -3.96 -11.72 12.97
C ASN A 178 -5.29 -12.28 13.46
N VAL A 179 -5.86 -13.24 12.73
CA VAL A 179 -7.12 -13.90 13.09
C VAL A 179 -7.00 -14.63 14.44
N ALA A 180 -5.90 -15.34 14.70
CA ALA A 180 -5.65 -15.99 15.96
C ALA A 180 -5.64 -15.00 17.13
N SER A 181 -5.02 -13.83 16.93
CA SER A 181 -5.05 -12.77 17.95
C SER A 181 -6.46 -12.24 18.19
N GLU A 182 -7.25 -12.05 17.15
CA GLU A 182 -8.62 -11.55 17.25
C GLU A 182 -9.57 -12.58 17.93
N LYS A 183 -9.35 -13.86 17.68
CA LYS A 183 -10.09 -14.95 18.30
C LYS A 183 -9.76 -15.15 19.80
N SER A 184 -8.71 -14.50 20.32
CA SER A 184 -8.32 -14.62 21.72
C SER A 184 -9.49 -14.27 22.66
N PRO A 185 -9.84 -15.14 23.63
CA PRO A 185 -10.90 -14.89 24.58
C PRO A 185 -10.72 -13.59 25.37
N VAL A 186 -9.45 -13.29 25.72
CA VAL A 186 -9.10 -12.06 26.45
C VAL A 186 -9.49 -10.82 25.67
N LEU A 187 -9.19 -10.78 24.35
CA LEU A 187 -9.53 -9.65 23.50
C LEU A 187 -11.04 -9.55 23.22
N LYS A 188 -11.78 -10.66 23.28
CA LYS A 188 -13.24 -10.64 23.08
C LYS A 188 -13.97 -10.04 24.28
N VAL A 189 -13.53 -10.35 25.51
CA VAL A 189 -14.17 -9.88 26.75
C VAL A 189 -13.71 -8.47 27.13
N MET A 190 -12.57 -8.01 26.62
CA MET A 190 -11.98 -6.71 26.96
C MET A 190 -12.88 -5.56 26.51
N PRO A 191 -13.24 -4.62 27.40
CA PRO A 191 -13.99 -3.41 27.07
C PRO A 191 -13.29 -2.58 25.99
N LEU A 192 -14.06 -1.97 25.08
CA LEU A 192 -13.56 -1.28 23.89
C LEU A 192 -12.53 -0.18 24.22
N PHE A 193 -12.73 0.57 25.30
CA PHE A 193 -11.82 1.64 25.69
C PHE A 193 -10.43 1.12 26.09
N ILE A 194 -10.36 -0.02 26.81
CA ILE A 194 -9.10 -0.67 27.17
C ILE A 194 -8.44 -1.26 25.91
N LYS A 195 -9.23 -1.91 25.06
CA LYS A 195 -8.76 -2.45 23.79
C LYS A 195 -8.15 -1.36 22.91
N ASN A 196 -8.77 -0.19 22.81
CA ASN A 196 -8.26 0.92 22.03
C ASN A 196 -6.92 1.46 22.57
N ILE A 197 -6.79 1.58 23.89
CA ILE A 197 -5.53 2.01 24.51
C ILE A 197 -4.42 0.98 24.26
N ALA A 198 -4.71 -0.30 24.49
CA ALA A 198 -3.76 -1.38 24.26
C ALA A 198 -3.34 -1.47 22.78
N MET A 199 -4.30 -1.41 21.85
CA MET A 199 -4.02 -1.46 20.41
C MET A 199 -3.23 -0.23 19.96
N LYS A 200 -3.50 0.96 20.48
CA LYS A 200 -2.74 2.17 20.20
C LYS A 200 -1.31 2.06 20.72
N ALA A 201 -1.09 1.53 21.91
CA ALA A 201 0.24 1.29 22.45
C ALA A 201 1.03 0.29 21.60
N VAL A 202 0.42 -0.82 21.21
CA VAL A 202 1.05 -1.81 20.31
C VAL A 202 1.33 -1.21 18.94
N PHE A 203 0.41 -0.44 18.39
CA PHE A 203 0.62 0.25 17.10
C PHE A 203 1.80 1.21 17.16
N ASN A 204 1.87 2.05 18.19
CA ASN A 204 2.98 3.01 18.36
C ASN A 204 4.33 2.31 18.60
N ALA A 205 4.31 1.17 19.30
CA ALA A 205 5.56 0.43 19.60
C ALA A 205 6.08 -0.37 18.40
N VAL A 206 5.18 -0.96 17.61
CA VAL A 206 5.52 -1.93 16.57
C VAL A 206 5.02 -1.50 15.20
N GLY A 207 3.78 -0.99 15.09
CA GLY A 207 3.11 -0.72 13.82
C GLY A 207 3.80 0.36 12.99
N GLU A 208 4.07 1.51 13.59
CA GLU A 208 4.72 2.65 12.90
C GLU A 208 6.17 2.36 12.49
N ARG A 209 6.82 1.39 13.13
CA ARG A 209 8.22 1.07 12.91
C ARG A 209 8.45 0.00 11.84
N LYS A 210 7.38 -0.54 11.26
CA LYS A 210 7.48 -1.63 10.29
C LYS A 210 7.92 -1.21 8.91
N SER A 211 7.61 0.01 8.49
CA SER A 211 7.96 0.53 7.17
C SER A 211 8.25 2.02 7.21
N CYS A 212 9.05 2.49 6.26
CA CYS A 212 9.33 3.91 6.07
C CYS A 212 8.15 4.64 5.43
N LEU A 213 7.50 3.96 4.48
CA LEU A 213 6.32 4.44 3.76
C LEU A 213 5.50 3.28 3.19
N CYS A 214 4.29 3.58 2.75
CA CYS A 214 3.41 2.65 2.05
C CYS A 214 3.22 3.10 0.60
N LEU A 215 3.42 2.19 -0.36
CA LEU A 215 3.15 2.39 -1.78
C LEU A 215 1.96 1.55 -2.19
N SER A 216 0.81 2.17 -2.44
CA SER A 216 -0.35 1.50 -3.01
C SER A 216 -0.43 1.75 -4.51
N ASN A 217 -0.36 0.68 -5.30
CA ASN A 217 -0.57 0.73 -6.75
C ASN A 217 -1.94 0.15 -7.08
N LEU A 218 -2.84 1.00 -7.57
CA LEU A 218 -4.18 0.60 -8.00
C LEU A 218 -4.20 -0.04 -9.39
N GLY A 219 -3.07 -0.04 -10.10
CA GLY A 219 -2.99 -0.57 -11.46
C GLY A 219 -3.69 0.30 -12.50
N ALA A 220 -4.09 -0.33 -13.59
CA ALA A 220 -4.90 0.30 -14.62
C ALA A 220 -6.35 0.44 -14.11
N VAL A 221 -6.89 1.63 -14.22
CA VAL A 221 -8.30 1.88 -13.94
C VAL A 221 -9.05 1.90 -15.29
N GLU A 222 -9.87 0.91 -15.49
CA GLU A 222 -10.76 0.82 -16.64
C GLU A 222 -12.11 1.45 -16.26
N LEU A 223 -12.56 2.38 -17.09
CA LEU A 223 -13.86 3.00 -16.92
C LEU A 223 -14.83 2.44 -17.97
N PRO A 224 -16.11 2.25 -17.63
CA PRO A 224 -17.12 1.94 -18.62
C PRO A 224 -17.04 2.88 -19.83
N GLU A 225 -17.16 2.36 -21.03
CA GLU A 225 -17.01 3.13 -22.27
C GLU A 225 -17.91 4.37 -22.30
N VAL A 226 -19.12 4.26 -21.75
CA VAL A 226 -20.07 5.36 -21.62
C VAL A 226 -19.57 6.49 -20.70
N MET A 227 -18.65 6.22 -19.79
CA MET A 227 -18.07 7.23 -18.89
C MET A 227 -16.81 7.88 -19.48
N ALA A 228 -16.10 7.18 -20.36
CA ALA A 228 -14.82 7.61 -20.90
C ALA A 228 -14.82 9.05 -21.50
N PRO A 229 -15.86 9.50 -22.24
CA PRO A 229 -15.91 10.86 -22.80
C PRO A 229 -15.97 11.96 -21.74
N TYR A 230 -16.52 11.64 -20.56
CA TYR A 230 -16.77 12.62 -19.47
C TYR A 230 -15.66 12.65 -18.42
N VAL A 231 -14.76 11.66 -18.41
CA VAL A 231 -13.68 11.56 -17.42
C VAL A 231 -12.33 11.77 -18.10
N ARG A 232 -11.77 12.97 -17.96
CA ARG A 232 -10.45 13.30 -18.53
C ARG A 232 -9.30 12.76 -17.68
N ARG A 233 -9.49 12.72 -16.36
CA ARG A 233 -8.47 12.30 -15.41
C ARG A 233 -9.12 11.67 -14.19
N LEU A 234 -8.58 10.57 -13.74
CA LEU A 234 -8.86 9.98 -12.43
C LEU A 234 -7.65 10.18 -11.54
N THR A 235 -7.89 10.78 -10.38
CA THR A 235 -6.86 10.98 -9.36
C THR A 235 -7.34 10.33 -8.08
N THR A 236 -6.54 9.44 -7.53
CA THR A 236 -6.87 8.77 -6.26
C THR A 236 -5.88 9.20 -5.20
N ALA A 237 -6.39 9.57 -4.04
CA ALA A 237 -5.59 9.81 -2.85
C ALA A 237 -5.92 8.73 -1.81
N ALA A 238 -4.89 8.05 -1.30
CA ALA A 238 -5.05 7.17 -0.15
C ALA A 238 -4.48 7.88 1.08
N TRP A 239 -5.25 7.91 2.14
CA TRP A 239 -4.81 8.44 3.43
C TRP A 239 -4.46 7.28 4.37
N CYS A 240 -3.23 7.30 4.89
CA CYS A 240 -2.84 6.41 5.96
C CYS A 240 -2.96 7.16 7.28
N PRO A 241 -3.76 6.68 8.23
CA PRO A 241 -3.75 7.21 9.59
C PRO A 241 -2.40 6.84 10.23
N GLY A 242 -1.64 7.85 10.64
CA GLY A 242 -0.33 7.69 11.24
C GLY A 242 0.65 8.75 10.76
N THR A 243 1.88 8.69 11.23
CA THR A 243 2.96 9.62 10.85
C THR A 243 3.69 9.20 9.59
N ALA A 244 3.48 7.97 9.11
CA ALA A 244 4.13 7.46 7.89
C ALA A 244 3.50 8.08 6.63
N PRO A 245 4.29 8.58 5.68
CA PRO A 245 3.80 9.03 4.40
C PRO A 245 3.23 7.87 3.58
N CYS A 246 2.13 8.12 2.89
CA CYS A 246 1.50 7.15 2.00
C CYS A 246 1.56 7.65 0.56
N ILE A 247 1.89 6.76 -0.34
CA ILE A 247 1.94 7.05 -1.77
C ILE A 247 0.96 6.12 -2.46
N SER A 248 0.03 6.68 -3.22
CA SER A 248 -0.84 5.91 -4.08
C SER A 248 -0.61 6.27 -5.53
N THR A 249 -0.58 5.25 -6.37
CA THR A 249 -0.45 5.39 -7.81
C THR A 249 -1.69 4.84 -8.48
N ALA A 250 -2.22 5.56 -9.45
CA ALA A 250 -3.28 5.09 -10.30
C ALA A 250 -2.98 5.45 -11.75
N SER A 251 -3.31 4.57 -12.69
CA SER A 251 -3.29 4.90 -14.11
C SER A 251 -4.73 4.99 -14.61
N ALA A 252 -5.09 6.10 -15.25
CA ALA A 252 -6.38 6.24 -15.93
C ALA A 252 -6.23 5.80 -17.39
N ALA A 253 -7.08 4.86 -17.81
CA ALA A 253 -6.95 4.17 -19.10
C ALA A 253 -7.60 4.87 -20.28
N SER A 254 -8.38 5.96 -20.13
CA SER A 254 -9.28 6.33 -21.24
C SER A 254 -8.74 7.32 -22.27
N ARG A 255 -7.77 8.17 -21.99
CA ARG A 255 -7.14 9.10 -22.98
C ARG A 255 -5.76 9.63 -22.60
N SER A 256 -5.36 9.56 -21.36
CA SER A 256 -4.01 9.95 -20.94
C SER A 256 -3.19 8.70 -20.62
N ARG A 257 -2.19 8.41 -21.45
CA ARG A 257 -1.16 7.37 -21.18
C ARG A 257 -0.20 7.81 -20.08
N SER A 258 -0.74 8.40 -18.99
CA SER A 258 0.08 8.93 -17.90
C SER A 258 -0.31 8.34 -16.57
N TRP A 259 0.69 8.03 -15.75
CA TRP A 259 0.53 7.67 -14.36
C TRP A 259 0.46 8.91 -13.50
N SER A 260 -0.47 8.93 -12.56
CA SER A 260 -0.50 9.95 -11.53
C SER A 260 -0.04 9.34 -10.22
N CYS A 261 1.07 9.85 -9.68
CA CYS A 261 1.53 9.53 -8.34
C CYS A 261 1.08 10.64 -7.41
N ILE A 262 0.43 10.28 -6.31
CA ILE A 262 0.00 11.22 -5.30
C ILE A 262 0.76 10.91 -4.02
N PHE A 263 1.46 11.91 -3.53
CA PHE A 263 2.18 11.86 -2.28
C PHE A 263 1.37 12.59 -1.22
N THR A 264 1.04 11.91 -0.14
CA THR A 264 0.46 12.54 1.03
C THR A 264 1.46 12.47 2.17
N GLY A 265 1.94 13.59 2.63
CA GLY A 265 2.86 13.65 3.75
C GLY A 265 2.68 14.92 4.55
N SER A 266 2.95 14.84 5.85
CA SER A 266 2.96 16.00 6.76
C SER A 266 4.35 16.59 6.96
N CYS A 267 5.33 16.30 6.11
CA CYS A 267 6.70 16.71 6.27
C CYS A 267 7.15 17.65 5.15
N SER A 268 7.70 18.80 5.54
CA SER A 268 8.46 19.69 4.67
C SER A 268 9.85 19.07 4.41
N GLY A 269 10.07 18.56 3.22
CA GLY A 269 11.35 18.00 2.81
C GLY A 269 11.17 16.83 1.83
N TRP A 270 10.88 17.15 0.59
CA TRP A 270 10.64 16.16 -0.46
C TRP A 270 11.78 16.17 -1.47
N VAL A 271 12.24 14.98 -1.81
CA VAL A 271 13.14 14.77 -2.95
C VAL A 271 12.25 14.65 -4.19
N CYS A 272 12.42 15.55 -5.15
CA CYS A 272 11.92 15.36 -6.52
C CYS A 272 12.82 14.32 -7.21
N LEU A 273 12.22 13.24 -7.68
CA LEU A 273 12.87 12.32 -8.62
C LEU A 273 12.76 12.86 -10.04
#